data_1f30c399ced198655c973c21ae405535
#
_entry.id   1f30c399ced198655c973c21ae405535
#
_cell.length_a   1.000
_cell.length_b   1.000
_cell.length_c   1.000
_cell.angle_alpha   90.00
_cell.angle_beta   90.00
_cell.angle_gamma   90.00
#
_symmetry.space_group_name_H-M   'P 1'
#
loop_
_entity.id
_entity.type
_entity.pdbx_description
1 polymer ?
#
loop_
_entity_poly.entity_id
_entity_poly.type
_entity_poly.pdbx_seq_one_letter_code
_entity_poly.pdbx_strand_id
1 'polypeptide(L)'
;MASTYRGVTMNDITMTVVGNVVRDVELRFTTAGDPVASFRVATSTRRFDRATEKWVDGDTHYFSVTCWRGMAHNVVQSVVKGMPVVVTGRLRSREVPRPCGEQGHIVRYHDIEAIAVGPDLARGIATFTRVKRDAVVESEERLIADVLTSA
;
A
#
# COMPACT_ATOMS: atom_id res chain seq x y z
N MET A 1 7.39 -6.78 -17.27
CA MET A 1 7.61 -5.41 -17.77
C MET A 1 6.64 -4.48 -17.08
N ALA A 2 7.11 -3.69 -16.13
CA ALA A 2 6.30 -2.66 -15.52
C ALA A 2 6.18 -1.52 -16.54
N SER A 3 5.01 -1.36 -17.10
CA SER A 3 4.68 -0.24 -17.98
C SER A 3 4.68 1.03 -17.16
N THR A 4 5.73 1.84 -17.33
CA THR A 4 5.80 3.18 -16.75
C THR A 4 4.91 4.12 -17.57
N TYR A 5 3.60 3.93 -17.50
CA TYR A 5 2.68 4.91 -18.05
C TYR A 5 2.59 6.10 -17.10
N ARG A 6 3.48 7.08 -17.27
CA ARG A 6 3.24 8.45 -16.84
C ARG A 6 2.33 9.16 -17.84
N GLY A 7 1.17 8.57 -18.12
CA GLY A 7 0.13 9.21 -18.89
C GLY A 7 -0.91 9.82 -17.97
N VAL A 8 -1.46 10.95 -18.34
CA VAL A 8 -2.71 11.43 -17.78
C VAL A 8 -3.76 10.35 -18.06
N THR A 9 -4.11 9.58 -17.02
CA THR A 9 -5.16 8.57 -17.15
C THR A 9 -6.50 9.25 -16.90
N MET A 10 -7.42 9.05 -17.83
CA MET A 10 -8.81 9.48 -17.68
C MET A 10 -9.61 8.34 -17.03
N ASN A 11 -10.60 8.73 -16.22
CA ASN A 11 -11.51 7.78 -15.57
C ASN A 11 -10.86 6.77 -14.62
N ASP A 12 -9.83 7.19 -13.88
CA ASP A 12 -9.26 6.38 -12.81
C ASP A 12 -10.29 6.09 -11.72
N ILE A 13 -10.33 4.84 -11.28
CA ILE A 13 -11.11 4.47 -10.11
C ILE A 13 -10.30 4.83 -8.87
N THR A 14 -10.82 5.77 -8.08
CA THR A 14 -10.24 6.14 -6.79
C THR A 14 -11.04 5.49 -5.69
N MET A 15 -10.36 4.90 -4.72
CA MET A 15 -10.98 4.24 -3.58
C MET A 15 -10.28 4.58 -2.28
N THR A 16 -11.03 4.52 -1.19
CA THR A 16 -10.51 4.66 0.16
C THR A 16 -10.76 3.38 0.95
N VAL A 17 -9.72 2.88 1.60
CA VAL A 17 -9.76 1.67 2.42
C VAL A 17 -9.32 2.00 3.82
N VAL A 18 -10.09 1.56 4.80
CA VAL A 18 -9.76 1.61 6.22
C VAL A 18 -9.54 0.18 6.69
N GLY A 19 -8.38 -0.11 7.24
CA GLY A 19 -8.06 -1.46 7.68
C GLY A 19 -6.76 -1.53 8.47
N ASN A 20 -6.25 -2.74 8.64
CA ASN A 20 -5.04 -2.99 9.39
C ASN A 20 -3.92 -3.49 8.47
N VAL A 21 -2.71 -3.05 8.72
CA VAL A 21 -1.52 -3.55 8.03
C VAL A 21 -1.22 -4.97 8.50
N VAL A 22 -1.16 -5.92 7.57
CA VAL A 22 -0.96 -7.35 7.87
C VAL A 22 0.43 -7.86 7.52
N ARG A 23 1.26 -7.04 6.90
CA ARG A 23 2.66 -7.30 6.58
C ARG A 23 3.51 -6.09 6.84
N ASP A 24 4.77 -6.32 7.19
CA ASP A 24 5.76 -5.24 7.24
C ASP A 24 5.95 -4.61 5.86
N VAL A 25 6.27 -3.33 5.87
CA VAL A 25 6.51 -2.58 4.64
C VAL A 25 7.80 -3.04 3.98
N GLU A 26 7.74 -3.36 2.71
CA GLU A 26 8.89 -3.68 1.88
C GLU A 26 9.28 -2.48 1.04
N LEU A 27 10.54 -2.07 1.12
CA LEU A 27 11.10 -1.02 0.26
C LEU A 27 11.92 -1.67 -0.86
N ARG A 28 11.62 -1.28 -2.07
CA ARG A 28 12.36 -1.67 -3.28
C ARG A 28 12.69 -0.46 -4.12
N PHE A 29 13.64 -0.63 -5.02
CA PHE A 29 14.01 0.39 -6.00
C PHE A 29 13.75 -0.12 -7.41
N THR A 30 13.21 0.73 -8.27
CA THR A 30 13.05 0.41 -9.68
C THR A 30 14.39 0.45 -10.39
N THR A 31 14.46 -0.04 -11.63
CA THR A 31 15.67 0.05 -12.48
C THR A 31 16.09 1.49 -12.74
N ALA A 32 15.15 2.43 -12.67
CA ALA A 32 15.41 3.87 -12.76
C ALA A 32 15.87 4.51 -11.44
N GLY A 33 15.92 3.74 -10.33
CA GLY A 33 16.34 4.20 -9.02
C GLY A 33 15.22 4.84 -8.17
N ASP A 34 13.98 4.78 -8.62
CA ASP A 34 12.84 5.30 -7.85
C ASP A 34 12.48 4.35 -6.69
N PRO A 35 12.33 4.85 -5.45
CA PRO A 35 11.91 4.02 -4.32
C PRO A 35 10.43 3.69 -4.41
N VAL A 36 10.10 2.44 -4.10
CA VAL A 36 8.74 1.91 -4.05
C VAL A 36 8.55 1.15 -2.77
N ALA A 37 7.62 1.58 -1.93
CA ALA A 37 7.22 0.85 -0.75
C ALA A 37 5.91 0.12 -0.99
N SER A 38 5.83 -1.11 -0.52
CA SER A 38 4.61 -1.91 -0.59
C SER A 38 4.28 -2.54 0.75
N PHE A 39 3.00 -2.60 1.05
CA PHE A 39 2.46 -3.28 2.22
C PHE A 39 1.06 -3.82 1.91
N ARG A 40 0.53 -4.62 2.80
CA ARG A 40 -0.78 -5.24 2.63
C ARG A 40 -1.73 -4.81 3.73
N VAL A 41 -2.93 -4.45 3.34
CA VAL A 41 -4.01 -4.03 4.25
C VAL A 41 -5.14 -5.04 4.19
N ALA A 42 -5.61 -5.46 5.35
CA ALA A 42 -6.83 -6.23 5.51
C ALA A 42 -7.95 -5.31 6.01
N THR A 43 -9.07 -5.35 5.32
CA THR A 43 -10.29 -4.67 5.73
C THR A 43 -11.41 -5.67 5.89
N SER A 44 -12.11 -5.61 7.02
CA SER A 44 -13.24 -6.48 7.30
C SER A 44 -14.49 -5.64 7.47
N THR A 45 -15.54 -6.03 6.79
CA THR A 45 -16.86 -5.45 7.04
C THR A 45 -17.40 -6.00 8.36
N ARG A 46 -17.99 -5.15 9.18
CA ARG A 46 -18.71 -5.56 10.39
C ARG A 46 -20.17 -5.23 10.23
N ARG A 47 -20.99 -6.16 10.58
CA ARG A 47 -22.43 -6.03 10.52
C ARG A 47 -23.03 -6.31 11.89
N PHE A 48 -24.01 -5.52 12.29
CA PHE A 48 -24.77 -5.77 13.51
C PHE A 48 -25.84 -6.84 13.25
N ASP A 49 -25.75 -7.97 13.95
CA ASP A 49 -26.75 -9.00 13.92
C ASP A 49 -27.84 -8.71 14.96
N ARG A 50 -29.02 -8.37 14.47
CA ARG A 50 -30.16 -8.03 15.32
C ARG A 50 -30.71 -9.22 16.10
N ALA A 51 -30.50 -10.43 15.63
CA ALA A 51 -30.96 -11.65 16.30
C ALA A 51 -30.14 -12.00 17.54
N THR A 52 -28.83 -11.79 17.48
CA THR A 52 -27.88 -12.04 18.59
C THR A 52 -27.48 -10.78 19.33
N GLU A 53 -27.89 -9.59 18.86
CA GLU A 53 -27.50 -8.27 19.37
C GLU A 53 -25.99 -8.08 19.47
N LYS A 54 -25.24 -8.68 18.54
CA LYS A 54 -23.78 -8.62 18.48
C LYS A 54 -23.29 -8.15 17.13
N TRP A 55 -22.11 -7.53 17.15
CA TRP A 55 -21.36 -7.25 15.95
C TRP A 55 -20.67 -8.51 15.46
N VAL A 56 -20.95 -8.90 14.23
CA VAL A 56 -20.31 -10.05 13.57
C VAL A 56 -19.41 -9.58 12.45
N ASP A 57 -18.28 -10.24 12.29
CA ASP A 57 -17.37 -9.96 11.18
C ASP A 57 -17.96 -10.52 9.88
N GLY A 58 -17.93 -9.70 8.85
CA GLY A 58 -18.28 -10.09 7.50
C GLY A 58 -17.04 -10.53 6.71
N ASP A 59 -17.11 -10.33 5.40
CA ASP A 59 -16.00 -10.68 4.51
C ASP A 59 -14.75 -9.83 4.80
N THR A 60 -13.59 -10.47 4.69
CA THR A 60 -12.30 -9.79 4.77
C THR A 60 -11.73 -9.64 3.37
N HIS A 61 -11.36 -8.43 3.03
CA HIS A 61 -10.71 -8.09 1.77
C HIS A 61 -9.26 -7.69 2.03
N TYR A 62 -8.37 -8.11 1.13
CA TYR A 62 -6.95 -7.79 1.18
C TYR A 62 -6.56 -6.95 -0.02
N PHE A 63 -5.84 -5.86 0.24
CA PHE A 63 -5.32 -4.99 -0.80
C PHE A 63 -3.81 -4.83 -0.63
N SER A 64 -3.08 -4.97 -1.72
CA SER A 64 -1.69 -4.55 -1.78
C SER A 64 -1.64 -3.05 -2.07
N VAL A 65 -0.90 -2.32 -1.27
CA VAL A 65 -0.74 -0.88 -1.39
C VAL A 65 0.66 -0.57 -1.85
N THR A 66 0.78 0.25 -2.87
CA THR A 66 2.06 0.68 -3.44
C THR A 66 2.21 2.19 -3.29
N CYS A 67 3.34 2.60 -2.72
CA CYS A 67 3.68 4.00 -2.50
C CYS A 67 4.98 4.33 -3.24
N TRP A 68 5.02 5.48 -3.89
CA TRP A 68 6.10 5.88 -4.75
C TRP A 68 6.89 7.07 -4.20
N ARG A 69 8.21 7.06 -4.42
CA ARG A 69 9.13 8.18 -4.17
C ARG A 69 9.14 8.65 -2.70
N GLY A 70 8.96 9.94 -2.46
CA GLY A 70 9.00 10.51 -1.12
C GLY A 70 8.00 9.89 -0.15
N MET A 71 6.80 9.52 -0.63
CA MET A 71 5.83 8.77 0.18
C MET A 71 6.37 7.40 0.58
N ALA A 72 7.13 6.72 -0.27
CA ALA A 72 7.71 5.43 0.03
C ALA A 72 8.62 5.47 1.26
N HIS A 73 9.50 6.48 1.34
CA HIS A 73 10.38 6.68 2.49
C HIS A 73 9.60 6.96 3.78
N ASN A 74 8.61 7.83 3.69
CA ASN A 74 7.79 8.18 4.85
C ASN A 74 6.98 6.99 5.35
N VAL A 75 6.45 6.19 4.45
CA VAL A 75 5.67 4.98 4.78
C VAL A 75 6.55 3.92 5.45
N VAL A 76 7.77 3.70 4.95
CA VAL A 76 8.71 2.76 5.57
C VAL A 76 9.03 3.13 7.02
N GLN A 77 9.15 4.42 7.32
CA GLN A 77 9.45 4.90 8.66
C GLN A 77 8.23 4.96 9.59
N SER A 78 7.04 5.00 9.04
CA SER A 78 5.81 5.29 9.80
C SER A 78 4.88 4.11 9.94
N VAL A 79 4.76 3.28 8.92
CA VAL A 79 3.79 2.18 8.85
C VAL A 79 4.42 0.87 9.30
N VAL A 80 3.79 0.23 10.28
CA VAL A 80 4.23 -1.06 10.81
C VAL A 80 3.09 -2.08 10.79
N LYS A 81 3.44 -3.35 10.78
CA LYS A 81 2.47 -4.45 10.88
C LYS A 81 1.57 -4.28 12.11
N GLY A 82 0.29 -4.45 11.91
CA GLY A 82 -0.75 -4.31 12.95
C GLY A 82 -1.31 -2.89 13.09
N MET A 83 -0.72 -1.91 12.42
CA MET A 83 -1.19 -0.53 12.48
C MET A 83 -2.53 -0.36 11.75
N PRO A 84 -3.52 0.28 12.38
CA PRO A 84 -4.72 0.71 11.68
C PRO A 84 -4.41 1.91 10.79
N VAL A 85 -4.78 1.81 9.52
CA VAL A 85 -4.47 2.82 8.50
C VAL A 85 -5.68 3.18 7.65
N VAL A 86 -5.64 4.39 7.11
CA VAL A 86 -6.52 4.86 6.04
C VAL A 86 -5.67 5.06 4.79
N VAL A 87 -6.07 4.45 3.70
CA VAL A 87 -5.39 4.54 2.42
C VAL A 87 -6.35 5.01 1.36
N THR A 88 -5.99 6.06 0.66
CA THR A 88 -6.70 6.52 -0.54
C THR A 88 -5.77 6.42 -1.73
N GLY A 89 -6.26 5.88 -2.82
CA GLY A 89 -5.47 5.74 -4.03
C GLY A 89 -6.25 5.26 -5.23
N ARG A 90 -5.53 5.02 -6.30
CA ARG A 90 -6.07 4.52 -7.55
C ARG A 90 -6.09 3.00 -7.54
N LEU A 91 -7.20 2.42 -7.96
CA LEU A 91 -7.31 0.98 -8.14
C LEU A 91 -6.51 0.57 -9.39
N ARG A 92 -5.61 -0.38 -9.20
CA ARG A 92 -4.88 -1.05 -10.28
C ARG A 92 -5.19 -2.54 -10.25
N SER A 93 -5.41 -3.11 -11.40
CA SER A 93 -5.63 -4.55 -11.54
C SER A 93 -4.44 -5.17 -12.27
N ARG A 94 -3.96 -6.29 -11.76
CA ARG A 94 -2.96 -7.10 -12.45
C ARG A 94 -3.45 -8.54 -12.55
N GLU A 95 -3.15 -9.15 -13.66
CA GLU A 95 -3.46 -10.54 -13.91
C GLU A 95 -2.21 -11.39 -13.74
N VAL A 96 -2.33 -12.44 -12.95
CA VAL A 96 -1.25 -13.39 -12.73
C VAL A 96 -1.73 -14.76 -13.16
N PRO A 97 -1.09 -15.39 -14.16
CA PRO A 97 -1.40 -16.77 -14.51
C PRO A 97 -0.98 -17.69 -13.38
N ARG A 98 -1.89 -18.53 -12.91
CA ARG A 98 -1.57 -19.62 -12.00
C ARG A 98 -1.48 -20.92 -12.77
N PRO A 99 -0.34 -21.59 -12.75
CA PRO A 99 -0.22 -22.92 -13.33
C PRO A 99 -0.84 -23.96 -12.37
N CYS A 100 -2.14 -24.06 -12.33
CA CYS A 100 -2.80 -25.14 -11.62
C CYS A 100 -3.96 -25.68 -12.45
N GLY A 101 -3.82 -26.93 -12.89
CA GLY A 101 -4.81 -27.63 -13.68
C GLY A 101 -4.63 -27.53 -15.20
N GLU A 102 -5.37 -28.33 -15.92
CA GLU A 102 -5.31 -28.44 -17.40
C GLU A 102 -5.78 -27.17 -18.13
N GLN A 103 -6.36 -26.23 -17.43
CA GLN A 103 -6.74 -24.92 -17.97
C GLN A 103 -6.17 -23.85 -17.03
N GLY A 104 -5.17 -23.11 -17.52
CA GLY A 104 -4.55 -22.03 -16.77
C GLY A 104 -5.58 -21.04 -16.25
N HIS A 105 -5.72 -20.93 -14.93
CA HIS A 105 -6.55 -19.92 -14.30
C HIS A 105 -5.80 -18.59 -14.21
N ILE A 106 -6.40 -17.54 -14.74
CA ILE A 106 -5.92 -16.18 -14.55
C ILE A 106 -6.53 -15.66 -13.25
N VAL A 107 -5.68 -15.31 -12.30
CA VAL A 107 -6.12 -14.65 -11.06
C VAL A 107 -5.88 -13.16 -11.17
N ARG A 108 -6.94 -12.41 -10.96
CA ARG A 108 -6.91 -10.95 -10.98
C ARG A 108 -6.71 -10.44 -9.56
N TYR A 109 -5.62 -9.74 -9.33
CA TYR A 109 -5.33 -9.04 -8.08
C TYR A 109 -5.66 -7.57 -8.21
N HIS A 110 -6.18 -7.00 -7.14
CA HIS A 110 -6.45 -5.58 -7.04
C HIS A 110 -5.46 -4.94 -6.09
N ASP A 111 -4.73 -3.98 -6.62
CA ASP A 111 -3.72 -3.23 -5.90
C ASP A 111 -4.17 -1.76 -5.83
N ILE A 112 -3.73 -1.05 -4.81
CA ILE A 112 -3.98 0.37 -4.64
C ILE A 112 -2.67 1.11 -4.83
N GLU A 113 -2.61 1.98 -5.83
CA GLU A 113 -1.54 2.96 -5.95
C GLU A 113 -1.87 4.16 -5.09
N ALA A 114 -1.18 4.29 -3.95
CA ALA A 114 -1.55 5.24 -2.92
C ALA A 114 -1.35 6.69 -3.35
N ILE A 115 -2.34 7.52 -3.06
CA ILE A 115 -2.28 8.98 -3.13
C ILE A 115 -2.05 9.56 -1.73
N ALA A 116 -2.69 8.97 -0.72
CA ALA A 116 -2.55 9.35 0.67
C ALA A 116 -2.60 8.13 1.58
N VAL A 117 -1.74 8.10 2.58
CA VAL A 117 -1.69 7.06 3.61
C VAL A 117 -1.55 7.75 4.96
N GLY A 118 -2.30 7.30 5.93
CA GLY A 118 -2.20 7.81 7.29
C GLY A 118 -2.69 6.80 8.33
N PRO A 119 -2.29 7.00 9.59
CA PRO A 119 -2.85 6.22 10.70
C PRO A 119 -4.33 6.55 10.91
N ASP A 120 -5.10 5.57 11.31
CA ASP A 120 -6.49 5.75 11.71
C ASP A 120 -6.57 6.23 13.16
N LEU A 121 -6.83 7.52 13.35
CA LEU A 121 -6.88 8.14 14.68
C LEU A 121 -8.13 7.76 15.48
N ALA A 122 -9.09 7.05 14.88
CA ALA A 122 -10.18 6.46 15.65
C ALA A 122 -9.68 5.36 16.62
N ARG A 123 -8.48 4.83 16.38
CA ARG A 123 -7.92 3.70 17.13
C ARG A 123 -6.62 3.98 17.87
N GLY A 124 -6.06 5.17 17.73
CA GLY A 124 -4.79 5.48 18.37
C GLY A 124 -4.38 6.93 18.21
N ILE A 125 -3.22 7.23 18.74
CA ILE A 125 -2.59 8.55 18.71
C ILE A 125 -1.40 8.49 17.77
N ALA A 126 -1.21 9.52 16.98
CA ALA A 126 -0.06 9.67 16.11
C ALA A 126 0.67 10.99 16.36
N THR A 127 1.97 10.98 16.16
CA THR A 127 2.80 12.17 16.16
C THR A 127 3.25 12.45 14.74
N PHE A 128 3.17 13.69 14.31
CA PHE A 128 3.53 14.10 12.97
C PHE A 128 4.81 14.94 12.96
N THR A 129 5.72 14.55 12.09
CA THR A 129 6.93 15.32 11.80
C THR A 129 6.93 15.70 10.33
N ARG A 130 7.01 16.99 10.03
CA ARG A 130 7.05 17.48 8.66
C ARG A 130 8.42 17.21 8.04
N VAL A 131 8.41 16.54 6.89
CA VAL A 131 9.61 16.33 6.08
C VAL A 131 9.72 17.44 5.04
N LYS A 132 10.84 18.15 5.02
CA LYS A 132 11.10 19.19 4.00
C LYS A 132 11.44 18.51 2.67
N ARG A 133 11.04 19.14 1.57
CA ARG A 133 11.24 18.61 0.21
C ARG A 133 12.71 18.34 -0.11
N ASP A 134 13.61 19.18 0.39
CA ASP A 134 15.06 19.03 0.21
C ASP A 134 15.63 17.84 0.99
N ALA A 135 15.09 17.57 2.18
CA ALA A 135 15.48 16.41 3.00
C ALA A 135 15.01 15.06 2.38
N VAL A 136 13.96 15.08 1.57
CA VAL A 136 13.51 13.87 0.84
C VAL A 136 14.54 13.49 -0.22
N VAL A 137 15.05 14.44 -0.97
CA VAL A 137 16.09 14.21 -2.00
C VAL A 137 17.37 13.67 -1.36
N GLU A 138 17.84 14.28 -0.27
CA GLU A 138 19.02 13.80 0.46
C GLU A 138 18.83 12.39 1.05
N SER A 139 17.64 12.08 1.55
CA SER A 139 17.36 10.73 2.09
C SER A 139 17.27 9.70 0.98
N GLU A 140 16.78 10.05 -0.19
CA GLU A 140 16.78 9.21 -1.37
C GLU A 140 18.21 8.90 -1.84
N GLU A 141 19.06 9.91 -1.91
CA GLU A 141 20.46 9.76 -2.28
C GLU A 141 21.23 8.89 -1.28
N ARG A 142 21.00 9.05 0.02
CA ARG A 142 21.61 8.22 1.07
C ARG A 142 21.18 6.76 0.96
N LEU A 143 19.89 6.49 0.79
CA LEU A 143 19.39 5.13 0.66
C LEU A 143 19.90 4.43 -0.60
N ILE A 144 20.02 5.16 -1.71
CA ILE A 144 20.63 4.65 -2.94
C ILE A 144 22.11 4.31 -2.69
N ALA A 145 22.84 5.17 -2.00
CA ALA A 145 24.24 4.96 -1.67
C ALA A 145 24.43 3.74 -0.73
N ASP A 146 23.57 3.58 0.27
CA ASP A 146 23.61 2.45 1.21
C ASP A 146 23.33 1.11 0.51
N VAL A 147 22.39 1.08 -0.42
CA VAL A 147 22.09 -0.12 -1.23
C VAL A 147 23.23 -0.45 -2.17
N LEU A 148 23.87 0.55 -2.79
CA LEU A 148 25.02 0.35 -3.67
C LEU A 148 26.27 -0.07 -2.92
N THR A 149 26.43 0.31 -1.66
CA THR A 149 27.61 -0.04 -0.83
C THR A 149 27.45 -1.40 -0.12
N SER A 150 26.23 -1.89 0.04
CA SER A 150 25.94 -3.18 0.68
C SER A 150 25.86 -4.36 -0.31
N ALA A 151 26.09 -4.10 -1.57
CA ALA A 151 26.14 -5.14 -2.61
C ALA A 151 27.54 -5.77 -2.73
#